data_4a47a76fba96e7efc44ae2d49fe78735
#
_entry.id   4a47a76fba96e7efc44ae2d49fe78735
#
_cell.length_a   1.000
_cell.length_b   1.000
_cell.length_c   1.000
_cell.angle_alpha   90.00
_cell.angle_beta   90.00
_cell.angle_gamma   90.00
#
_symmetry.space_group_name_H-M   'P 1'
#
loop_
_entity.id
_entity.type
_entity.pdbx_description
1 polymer ?
#
loop_
_entity_poly.entity_id
_entity_poly.type
_entity_poly.pdbx_seq_one_letter_code
_entity_poly.pdbx_strand_id
1 'polypeptide(L)'
;MVRVALHEKGFEYQHKIIKLCDHYDDADNLSKEFLSDVNPTGVVPVLKINNEYIRDSAYIIEKLDEFEGPNKINLWPQESNIRLKLRKWVYSNTIDESVKLGKSFGTTIPLFSTGLIEILVKKLKLKSIINIIIRHPRKERKIAFVAMYFFSIKNKIGPLAYDSFVNGLIEIDKNLDAKDYLFEDFSHADINLMCCFHRLEELGLGSILEMDKFQNISSYWERLKNRKSYKEGILNFNDHEE
;
A
#
# COMPACT_ATOMS: atom_id res chain seq x y z
N MET A 1 -3.11 -4.83 -0.70
CA MET A 1 -2.19 -5.77 0.01
C MET A 1 -2.95 -6.78 0.87
N VAL A 2 -3.62 -6.40 1.98
CA VAL A 2 -4.27 -7.37 2.91
C VAL A 2 -5.30 -8.26 2.21
N ARG A 3 -6.19 -7.70 1.38
CA ARG A 3 -7.16 -8.50 0.60
C ARG A 3 -6.48 -9.51 -0.33
N VAL A 4 -5.41 -9.11 -1.01
CA VAL A 4 -4.61 -10.02 -1.85
C VAL A 4 -4.07 -11.18 -1.04
N ALA A 5 -3.49 -10.91 0.13
CA ALA A 5 -2.99 -11.95 1.02
C ALA A 5 -4.08 -12.92 1.50
N LEU A 6 -5.28 -12.39 1.85
CA LEU A 6 -6.43 -13.21 2.24
C LEU A 6 -6.88 -14.12 1.09
N HIS A 7 -6.97 -13.61 -0.13
CA HIS A 7 -7.31 -14.42 -1.32
C HIS A 7 -6.23 -15.45 -1.65
N GLU A 8 -4.93 -15.11 -1.55
CA GLU A 8 -3.86 -16.08 -1.76
C GLU A 8 -3.93 -17.24 -0.77
N LYS A 9 -4.18 -16.96 0.49
CA LYS A 9 -4.34 -18.00 1.53
C LYS A 9 -5.70 -18.71 1.49
N GLY A 10 -6.66 -18.21 0.72
CA GLY A 10 -8.01 -18.77 0.59
C GLY A 10 -8.92 -18.49 1.78
N PHE A 11 -8.63 -17.47 2.58
CA PHE A 11 -9.49 -17.10 3.70
C PHE A 11 -10.76 -16.39 3.22
N GLU A 12 -11.88 -16.78 3.79
CA GLU A 12 -13.12 -16.01 3.72
C GLU A 12 -13.07 -14.86 4.72
N TYR A 13 -13.53 -13.68 4.31
CA TYR A 13 -13.56 -12.50 5.16
C TYR A 13 -14.72 -11.57 4.82
N GLN A 14 -15.12 -10.78 5.80
CA GLN A 14 -16.03 -9.66 5.60
C GLN A 14 -15.21 -8.37 5.49
N HIS A 15 -15.60 -7.48 4.60
CA HIS A 15 -14.97 -6.16 4.49
C HIS A 15 -15.93 -5.06 4.94
N LYS A 16 -15.34 -4.06 5.61
CA LYS A 16 -16.03 -2.82 5.96
C LYS A 16 -15.29 -1.66 5.30
N ILE A 17 -15.99 -0.94 4.44
CA ILE A 17 -15.44 0.29 3.85
C ILE A 17 -15.42 1.37 4.93
N ILE A 18 -14.29 2.06 5.04
CA ILE A 18 -14.08 3.17 5.98
C ILE A 18 -13.91 4.44 5.16
N LYS A 19 -14.77 5.42 5.38
CA LYS A 19 -14.64 6.75 4.77
C LYS A 19 -13.41 7.46 5.34
N LEU A 20 -12.45 7.75 4.45
CA LEU A 20 -11.19 8.38 4.84
C LEU A 20 -11.29 9.91 4.81
N CYS A 21 -10.57 10.54 5.71
CA CYS A 21 -10.58 11.99 5.89
C CYS A 21 -9.94 12.80 4.74
N ASP A 22 -9.20 12.15 3.86
CA ASP A 22 -8.66 12.75 2.64
C ASP A 22 -9.66 12.79 1.48
N HIS A 23 -10.79 12.14 1.63
CA HIS A 23 -11.81 12.01 0.58
C HIS A 23 -13.22 12.43 1.05
N TYR A 24 -13.57 12.18 2.32
CA TYR A 24 -14.93 12.38 2.82
C TYR A 24 -15.00 13.42 3.94
N ASP A 25 -16.02 14.29 3.86
CA ASP A 25 -16.31 15.30 4.92
C ASP A 25 -16.74 14.65 6.25
N ASP A 26 -17.42 13.50 6.18
CA ASP A 26 -17.93 12.70 7.30
C ASP A 26 -17.03 11.46 7.56
N ALA A 27 -15.75 11.68 7.63
CA ALA A 27 -14.74 10.64 7.71
C ALA A 27 -14.88 9.73 8.95
N ASP A 28 -15.01 8.42 8.71
CA ASP A 28 -15.09 7.40 9.76
C ASP A 28 -13.77 7.24 10.52
N ASN A 29 -12.63 7.32 9.80
CA ASN A 29 -11.32 7.08 10.38
C ASN A 29 -10.88 8.13 11.41
N LEU A 30 -11.58 9.26 11.52
CA LEU A 30 -11.38 10.28 12.56
C LEU A 30 -12.52 10.32 13.59
N SER A 31 -13.44 9.36 13.55
CA SER A 31 -14.46 9.22 14.58
C SER A 31 -13.82 8.85 15.93
N LYS A 32 -14.50 9.22 17.04
CA LYS A 32 -14.03 8.86 18.38
C LYS A 32 -13.93 7.33 18.53
N GLU A 33 -14.95 6.62 18.08
CA GLU A 33 -15.01 5.16 18.11
C GLU A 33 -13.84 4.52 17.34
N PHE A 34 -13.58 4.97 16.10
CA PHE A 34 -12.49 4.41 15.32
C PHE A 34 -11.12 4.63 16.01
N LEU A 35 -10.90 5.84 16.52
CA LEU A 35 -9.63 6.20 17.17
C LEU A 35 -9.42 5.54 18.54
N SER A 36 -10.51 5.29 19.32
CA SER A 36 -10.39 4.62 20.61
C SER A 36 -10.32 3.10 20.49
N ASP A 37 -11.16 2.51 19.64
CA ASP A 37 -11.43 1.08 19.70
C ASP A 37 -10.77 0.30 18.55
N VAL A 38 -10.63 0.94 17.37
CA VAL A 38 -10.16 0.26 16.17
C VAL A 38 -8.69 0.57 15.89
N ASN A 39 -8.35 1.84 15.61
CA ASN A 39 -6.98 2.23 15.33
C ASN A 39 -6.66 3.66 15.81
N PRO A 40 -5.89 3.81 16.88
CA PRO A 40 -5.52 5.13 17.43
C PRO A 40 -4.68 5.99 16.48
N THR A 41 -4.11 5.42 15.40
CA THR A 41 -3.35 6.17 14.40
C THR A 41 -4.23 6.76 13.29
N GLY A 42 -5.52 6.39 13.24
CA GLY A 42 -6.47 6.91 12.25
C GLY A 42 -6.22 6.43 10.81
N VAL A 43 -5.50 5.32 10.62
CA VAL A 43 -5.16 4.78 9.30
C VAL A 43 -5.78 3.41 9.05
N VAL A 44 -5.85 3.02 7.78
CA VAL A 44 -6.26 1.69 7.32
C VAL A 44 -5.07 1.07 6.54
N PRO A 45 -5.03 -0.24 6.37
CA PRO A 45 -6.01 -1.26 6.75
C PRO A 45 -5.94 -1.65 8.23
N VAL A 46 -7.05 -2.23 8.70
CA VAL A 46 -7.15 -2.91 10.00
C VAL A 46 -7.82 -4.25 9.77
N LEU A 47 -7.27 -5.31 10.32
CA LEU A 47 -7.86 -6.65 10.31
C LEU A 47 -8.36 -6.99 11.72
N LYS A 48 -9.58 -7.50 11.82
CA LYS A 48 -10.13 -8.01 13.08
C LYS A 48 -10.15 -9.53 13.04
N ILE A 49 -9.47 -10.16 13.99
CA ILE A 49 -9.48 -11.61 14.20
C ILE A 49 -9.84 -11.86 15.70
N ASN A 50 -10.83 -12.70 15.97
CA ASN A 50 -11.20 -13.10 17.34
C ASN A 50 -11.35 -11.93 18.32
N ASN A 51 -11.95 -10.82 17.91
CA ASN A 51 -12.12 -9.57 18.66
C ASN A 51 -10.84 -8.74 18.85
N GLU A 52 -9.70 -9.13 18.31
CA GLU A 52 -8.47 -8.32 18.30
C GLU A 52 -8.32 -7.55 16.99
N TYR A 53 -7.88 -6.30 17.08
CA TYR A 53 -7.57 -5.46 15.92
C TYR A 53 -6.07 -5.48 15.64
N ILE A 54 -5.71 -6.02 14.47
CA ILE A 54 -4.36 -6.04 13.96
C ILE A 54 -4.22 -4.88 12.96
N ARG A 55 -3.18 -4.09 13.09
CA ARG A 55 -2.94 -2.85 12.34
C ARG A 55 -1.65 -2.94 11.59
N ASP A 56 -1.47 -2.07 10.58
CA ASP A 56 -0.35 -2.07 9.65
C ASP A 56 -0.39 -3.25 8.66
N SER A 57 -0.37 -2.92 7.36
CA SER A 57 -0.54 -3.93 6.31
C SER A 57 0.56 -4.98 6.29
N ALA A 58 1.81 -4.60 6.58
CA ALA A 58 2.91 -5.55 6.60
C ALA A 58 2.78 -6.50 7.79
N TYR A 59 2.46 -5.97 8.95
CA TYR A 59 2.25 -6.77 10.15
C TYR A 59 1.02 -7.67 10.06
N ILE A 60 -0.09 -7.15 9.46
CA ILE A 60 -1.29 -7.97 9.21
C ILE A 60 -0.95 -9.20 8.36
N ILE A 61 -0.20 -9.01 7.26
CA ILE A 61 0.15 -10.12 6.35
C ILE A 61 1.13 -11.08 7.03
N GLU A 62 2.08 -10.58 7.82
CA GLU A 62 2.97 -11.42 8.61
C GLU A 62 2.17 -12.28 9.61
N LYS A 63 1.17 -11.69 10.28
CA LYS A 63 0.29 -12.41 11.20
C LYS A 63 -0.66 -13.39 10.49
N LEU A 64 -1.17 -13.06 9.33
CA LEU A 64 -1.98 -14.00 8.54
C LEU A 64 -1.22 -15.27 8.17
N ASP A 65 0.10 -15.18 8.02
CA ASP A 65 0.93 -16.33 7.68
C ASP A 65 1.13 -17.32 8.83
N GLU A 66 0.86 -16.89 10.08
CA GLU A 66 0.83 -17.79 11.25
C GLU A 66 -0.37 -18.76 11.22
N PHE A 67 -1.39 -18.47 10.38
CA PHE A 67 -2.54 -19.35 10.19
C PHE A 67 -2.41 -20.16 8.90
N GLU A 68 -2.64 -21.45 8.99
CA GLU A 68 -2.74 -22.31 7.81
C GLU A 68 -4.07 -22.01 7.08
N GLY A 69 -3.98 -21.36 5.92
CA GLY A 69 -5.14 -21.09 5.08
C GLY A 69 -5.50 -22.27 4.19
N PRO A 70 -6.75 -22.33 3.65
CA PRO A 70 -7.21 -23.40 2.77
C PRO A 70 -6.27 -23.70 1.59
N ASN A 71 -5.63 -22.68 1.02
CA ASN A 71 -4.71 -22.84 -0.10
C ASN A 71 -3.31 -23.31 0.30
N LYS A 72 -3.01 -23.43 1.59
CA LYS A 72 -1.69 -23.87 2.12
C LYS A 72 -0.50 -23.09 1.57
N ILE A 73 -0.70 -21.82 1.20
CA ILE A 73 0.34 -20.94 0.70
C ILE A 73 1.02 -20.24 1.89
N ASN A 74 2.34 -20.28 1.91
CA ASN A 74 3.17 -19.52 2.83
C ASN A 74 3.63 -18.22 2.13
N LEU A 75 3.27 -17.08 2.68
CA LEU A 75 3.70 -15.77 2.17
C LEU A 75 5.07 -15.36 2.73
N TRP A 76 5.53 -16.10 3.73
CA TRP A 76 6.83 -15.95 4.36
C TRP A 76 7.61 -17.26 4.29
N PRO A 77 8.80 -17.29 3.67
CA PRO A 77 9.63 -18.49 3.58
C PRO A 77 9.93 -19.08 4.95
N GLN A 78 10.04 -20.41 5.01
CA GLN A 78 10.41 -21.12 6.24
C GLN A 78 11.91 -21.00 6.53
N GLU A 79 12.73 -20.85 5.48
CA GLU A 79 14.16 -20.66 5.63
C GLU A 79 14.50 -19.32 6.29
N SER A 80 15.20 -19.38 7.42
CA SER A 80 15.45 -18.21 8.27
C SER A 80 16.19 -17.07 7.56
N ASN A 81 17.15 -17.38 6.69
CA ASN A 81 17.93 -16.37 5.98
C ASN A 81 17.10 -15.64 4.91
N ILE A 82 16.28 -16.39 4.17
CA ILE A 82 15.38 -15.82 3.14
C ILE A 82 14.29 -15.00 3.84
N ARG A 83 13.71 -15.54 4.91
CA ARG A 83 12.71 -14.85 5.73
C ARG A 83 13.22 -13.51 6.27
N LEU A 84 14.46 -13.46 6.76
CA LEU A 84 15.07 -12.23 7.26
C LEU A 84 15.26 -11.19 6.14
N LYS A 85 15.74 -11.60 4.97
CA LYS A 85 15.89 -10.73 3.80
C LYS A 85 14.54 -10.19 3.33
N LEU A 86 13.52 -11.07 3.21
CA LEU A 86 12.16 -10.69 2.86
C LEU A 86 11.60 -9.68 3.88
N ARG A 87 11.75 -9.94 5.17
CA ARG A 87 11.28 -9.03 6.21
C ARG A 87 11.92 -7.65 6.09
N LYS A 88 13.23 -7.59 5.94
CA LYS A 88 13.96 -6.33 5.73
C LYS A 88 13.41 -5.59 4.50
N TRP A 89 13.21 -6.30 3.39
CA TRP A 89 12.69 -5.71 2.16
C TRP A 89 11.26 -5.19 2.34
N VAL A 90 10.35 -5.99 2.87
CA VAL A 90 8.94 -5.62 3.09
C VAL A 90 8.83 -4.38 3.97
N TYR A 91 9.45 -4.41 5.15
CA TYR A 91 9.35 -3.29 6.11
C TYR A 91 10.06 -2.02 5.61
N SER A 92 11.09 -2.13 4.78
CA SER A 92 11.69 -0.94 4.15
C SER A 92 10.84 -0.35 3.03
N ASN A 93 9.96 -1.13 2.41
CA ASN A 93 9.09 -0.72 1.31
C ASN A 93 7.62 -0.48 1.72
N THR A 94 7.30 -0.64 2.99
CA THR A 94 5.97 -0.36 3.55
C THR A 94 6.06 0.88 4.44
N ILE A 95 5.05 1.75 4.36
CA ILE A 95 5.03 2.99 5.13
C ILE A 95 4.51 2.68 6.53
N ASP A 96 5.34 2.92 7.51
CA ASP A 96 4.99 2.96 8.92
C ASP A 96 5.46 4.28 9.58
N GLU A 97 5.46 4.35 10.89
CA GLU A 97 5.91 5.55 11.62
C GLU A 97 7.43 5.75 11.58
N SER A 98 8.20 4.69 11.32
CA SER A 98 9.67 4.68 11.32
C SER A 98 10.26 4.90 9.93
N VAL A 99 9.52 4.58 8.86
CA VAL A 99 10.01 4.61 7.49
C VAL A 99 9.76 5.96 6.83
N LYS A 100 10.84 6.57 6.34
CA LYS A 100 10.76 7.86 5.65
C LYS A 100 10.27 7.69 4.22
N LEU A 101 9.31 8.53 3.81
CA LEU A 101 8.84 8.61 2.44
C LEU A 101 9.99 8.91 1.46
N GLY A 102 9.94 8.31 0.27
CA GLY A 102 10.87 8.57 -0.82
C GLY A 102 12.25 7.92 -0.66
N LYS A 103 12.44 6.97 0.25
CA LYS A 103 13.74 6.33 0.51
C LYS A 103 13.89 4.94 -0.12
N SER A 104 12.80 4.31 -0.47
CA SER A 104 12.76 3.02 -1.15
C SER A 104 11.66 3.04 -2.21
N PHE A 105 11.64 2.07 -3.11
CA PHE A 105 10.64 2.00 -4.17
C PHE A 105 9.22 2.14 -3.63
N GLY A 106 8.80 1.29 -2.69
CA GLY A 106 7.44 1.31 -2.14
C GLY A 106 7.08 2.61 -1.43
N THR A 107 8.05 3.29 -0.82
CA THR A 107 7.83 4.57 -0.13
C THR A 107 7.82 5.79 -1.05
N THR A 108 8.15 5.62 -2.35
CA THR A 108 8.00 6.67 -3.37
C THR A 108 6.57 6.76 -3.91
N ILE A 109 5.83 5.65 -3.92
CA ILE A 109 4.49 5.56 -4.51
C ILE A 109 3.50 6.61 -3.93
N PRO A 110 3.42 6.84 -2.61
CA PRO A 110 2.58 7.90 -2.07
C PRO A 110 2.96 9.30 -2.51
N LEU A 111 4.24 9.55 -2.77
CA LEU A 111 4.69 10.86 -3.25
C LEU A 111 4.21 11.12 -4.68
N PHE A 112 4.23 10.11 -5.55
CA PHE A 112 3.60 10.19 -6.87
C PHE A 112 2.07 10.29 -6.80
N SER A 113 1.45 9.67 -5.80
CA SER A 113 -0.01 9.75 -5.56
C SER A 113 -0.46 11.12 -5.00
N THR A 114 0.45 12.01 -4.61
CA THR A 114 0.13 13.32 -4.00
C THR A 114 -0.80 14.15 -4.88
N GLY A 115 -0.63 14.10 -6.21
CA GLY A 115 -1.49 14.85 -7.13
C GLY A 115 -2.95 14.42 -7.07
N LEU A 116 -3.21 13.12 -7.02
CA LEU A 116 -4.55 12.56 -6.87
C LEU A 116 -5.15 12.93 -5.51
N ILE A 117 -4.40 12.72 -4.43
CA ILE A 117 -4.86 13.06 -3.07
C ILE A 117 -5.15 14.55 -2.96
N GLU A 118 -4.31 15.43 -3.54
CA GLU A 118 -4.54 16.89 -3.53
C GLU A 118 -5.87 17.28 -4.20
N ILE A 119 -6.23 16.61 -5.30
CA ILE A 119 -7.52 16.84 -5.98
C ILE A 119 -8.68 16.49 -5.05
N LEU A 120 -8.61 15.38 -4.34
CA LEU A 120 -9.64 14.94 -3.40
C LEU A 120 -9.73 15.89 -2.19
N VAL A 121 -8.60 16.21 -1.58
CA VAL A 121 -8.52 17.10 -0.41
C VAL A 121 -9.07 18.49 -0.72
N LYS A 122 -8.83 19.02 -1.92
CA LYS A 122 -9.37 20.33 -2.33
C LYS A 122 -10.89 20.36 -2.52
N LYS A 123 -11.54 19.22 -2.67
CA LYS A 123 -13.01 19.12 -2.70
C LYS A 123 -13.66 19.14 -1.32
N LEU A 124 -12.88 18.92 -0.25
CA LEU A 124 -13.38 18.90 1.11
C LEU A 124 -13.83 20.30 1.57
N LYS A 125 -14.80 20.34 2.48
CA LYS A 125 -15.19 21.58 3.16
C LYS A 125 -14.11 22.04 4.13
N LEU A 126 -13.99 23.33 4.32
CA LEU A 126 -13.03 23.90 5.31
C LEU A 126 -13.21 23.30 6.71
N LYS A 127 -14.45 23.01 7.12
CA LYS A 127 -14.76 22.35 8.39
C LYS A 127 -14.07 21.00 8.52
N SER A 128 -13.97 20.25 7.42
CA SER A 128 -13.33 18.94 7.40
C SER A 128 -11.82 19.05 7.54
N ILE A 129 -11.20 20.06 6.94
CA ILE A 129 -9.78 20.37 7.15
C ILE A 129 -9.51 20.73 8.62
N ILE A 130 -10.37 21.54 9.24
CA ILE A 130 -10.29 21.87 10.67
C ILE A 130 -10.40 20.59 11.52
N ASN A 131 -11.33 19.69 11.20
CA ASN A 131 -11.45 18.40 11.89
C ASN A 131 -10.19 17.55 11.75
N ILE A 132 -9.55 17.52 10.57
CA ILE A 132 -8.28 16.83 10.37
C ILE A 132 -7.20 17.43 11.28
N ILE A 133 -7.08 18.76 11.32
CA ILE A 133 -6.10 19.45 12.17
C ILE A 133 -6.30 19.10 13.66
N ILE A 134 -7.54 19.04 14.11
CA ILE A 134 -7.87 18.77 15.51
C ILE A 134 -7.69 17.29 15.84
N ARG A 135 -8.30 16.41 15.07
CA ARG A 135 -8.51 15.00 15.42
C ARG A 135 -7.47 14.03 14.89
N HIS A 136 -6.82 14.31 13.73
CA HIS A 136 -5.90 13.34 13.15
C HIS A 136 -4.71 13.14 14.10
N PRO A 137 -4.38 11.90 14.50
CA PRO A 137 -3.31 11.64 15.47
C PRO A 137 -1.91 12.00 14.93
N ARG A 138 -1.69 11.79 13.64
CA ARG A 138 -0.39 11.93 12.97
C ARG A 138 -0.14 13.37 12.53
N LYS A 139 0.90 14.00 13.10
CA LYS A 139 1.25 15.41 12.84
C LYS A 139 1.64 15.68 11.40
N GLU A 140 2.41 14.78 10.79
CA GLU A 140 2.86 14.89 9.40
C GLU A 140 1.68 14.89 8.43
N ARG A 141 0.62 14.12 8.70
CA ARG A 141 -0.60 14.13 7.88
C ARG A 141 -1.37 15.45 8.01
N LYS A 142 -1.48 16.00 9.23
CA LYS A 142 -2.09 17.34 9.43
C LYS A 142 -1.41 18.40 8.56
N ILE A 143 -0.08 18.43 8.59
CA ILE A 143 0.73 19.38 7.80
C ILE A 143 0.51 19.13 6.30
N ALA A 144 0.55 17.87 5.86
CA ALA A 144 0.37 17.51 4.46
C ALA A 144 -1.01 17.93 3.94
N PHE A 145 -2.10 17.64 4.66
CA PHE A 145 -3.46 18.02 4.24
C PHE A 145 -3.69 19.53 4.21
N VAL A 146 -3.15 20.26 5.18
CA VAL A 146 -3.19 21.72 5.16
C VAL A 146 -2.42 22.27 3.95
N ALA A 147 -1.23 21.73 3.68
CA ALA A 147 -0.42 22.14 2.54
C ALA A 147 -1.10 21.82 1.20
N MET A 148 -1.74 20.64 1.06
CA MET A 148 -2.50 20.26 -0.14
C MET A 148 -3.73 21.14 -0.32
N TYR A 149 -4.45 21.49 0.74
CA TYR A 149 -5.68 22.27 0.68
C TYR A 149 -5.44 23.73 0.29
N PHE A 150 -4.49 24.40 0.96
CA PHE A 150 -4.24 25.83 0.76
C PHE A 150 -3.18 26.13 -0.30
N PHE A 151 -2.27 25.17 -0.55
CA PHE A 151 -1.16 25.35 -1.49
C PHE A 151 -1.15 24.18 -2.47
N SER A 152 -0.48 24.35 -3.61
CA SER A 152 -0.26 23.21 -4.52
C SER A 152 1.13 22.65 -4.30
N ILE A 153 1.21 21.38 -3.86
CA ILE A 153 2.46 20.69 -3.57
C ILE A 153 2.77 19.55 -4.53
N LYS A 154 1.79 19.11 -5.34
CA LYS A 154 1.91 17.97 -6.26
C LYS A 154 3.14 18.02 -7.16
N ASN A 155 3.46 19.19 -7.72
CA ASN A 155 4.57 19.34 -8.65
C ASN A 155 5.95 19.42 -7.97
N LYS A 156 5.98 19.55 -6.65
CA LYS A 156 7.23 19.71 -5.87
C LYS A 156 7.69 18.41 -5.25
N ILE A 157 6.79 17.49 -4.98
CA ILE A 157 7.07 16.31 -4.18
C ILE A 157 7.52 15.13 -5.05
N GLY A 158 6.87 14.87 -6.18
CA GLY A 158 7.23 13.77 -7.09
C GLY A 158 8.71 13.78 -7.50
N PRO A 159 9.27 14.92 -7.95
CA PRO A 159 10.68 14.98 -8.34
C PRO A 159 11.68 14.59 -7.24
N LEU A 160 11.33 14.82 -5.95
CA LEU A 160 12.19 14.48 -4.82
C LEU A 160 12.40 12.97 -4.61
N ALA A 161 11.53 12.17 -5.17
CA ALA A 161 11.55 10.71 -5.03
C ALA A 161 12.00 10.00 -6.32
N TYR A 162 12.21 10.73 -7.42
CA TYR A 162 12.45 10.14 -8.73
C TYR A 162 13.67 9.22 -8.77
N ASP A 163 14.80 9.65 -8.22
CA ASP A 163 16.02 8.84 -8.21
C ASP A 163 15.84 7.55 -7.38
N SER A 164 15.22 7.65 -6.21
CA SER A 164 14.92 6.47 -5.37
C SER A 164 13.94 5.51 -6.07
N PHE A 165 12.99 6.05 -6.82
CA PHE A 165 12.04 5.27 -7.61
C PHE A 165 12.75 4.52 -8.74
N VAL A 166 13.53 5.21 -9.56
CA VAL A 166 14.25 4.59 -10.69
C VAL A 166 15.27 3.57 -10.20
N ASN A 167 16.05 3.90 -9.18
CA ASN A 167 17.01 2.96 -8.58
C ASN A 167 16.29 1.72 -8.01
N GLY A 168 15.14 1.91 -7.38
CA GLY A 168 14.31 0.81 -6.90
C GLY A 168 13.82 -0.11 -8.03
N LEU A 169 13.37 0.43 -9.16
CA LEU A 169 13.02 -0.37 -10.33
C LEU A 169 14.21 -1.14 -10.89
N ILE A 170 15.38 -0.51 -11.00
CA ILE A 170 16.62 -1.17 -11.47
C ILE A 170 16.98 -2.34 -10.54
N GLU A 171 16.88 -2.15 -9.23
CA GLU A 171 17.14 -3.20 -8.25
C GLU A 171 16.13 -4.35 -8.35
N ILE A 172 14.85 -4.04 -8.50
CA ILE A 172 13.79 -5.04 -8.68
C ILE A 172 14.02 -5.83 -9.96
N ASP A 173 14.28 -5.15 -11.10
CA ASP A 173 14.52 -5.80 -12.38
C ASP A 173 15.70 -6.77 -12.31
N LYS A 174 16.80 -6.33 -11.70
CA LYS A 174 18.00 -7.16 -11.51
C LYS A 174 17.74 -8.36 -10.60
N ASN A 175 16.91 -8.21 -9.55
CA ASN A 175 16.59 -9.30 -8.64
C ASN A 175 15.63 -10.33 -9.27
N LEU A 176 14.90 -9.96 -10.32
CA LEU A 176 14.02 -10.83 -11.09
C LEU A 176 14.76 -11.63 -12.19
N ASP A 177 16.05 -11.40 -12.38
CA ASP A 177 16.83 -12.14 -13.38
C ASP A 177 16.76 -13.64 -13.11
N ALA A 178 16.29 -14.40 -14.12
CA ALA A 178 16.04 -15.85 -14.06
C ALA A 178 15.09 -16.30 -12.92
N LYS A 179 14.21 -15.42 -12.43
CA LYS A 179 13.26 -15.74 -11.36
C LYS A 179 11.83 -15.38 -11.75
N ASP A 180 10.90 -16.16 -11.24
CA ASP A 180 9.47 -15.90 -11.38
C ASP A 180 8.96 -14.86 -10.39
N TYR A 181 9.56 -14.78 -9.20
CA TYR A 181 9.19 -13.88 -8.11
C TYR A 181 10.42 -13.23 -7.48
N LEU A 182 10.19 -12.14 -6.74
CA LEU A 182 11.29 -11.34 -6.17
C LEU A 182 12.17 -12.16 -5.20
N PHE A 183 11.56 -13.05 -4.45
CA PHE A 183 12.20 -14.12 -3.70
C PHE A 183 11.84 -15.45 -4.39
N GLU A 184 12.36 -16.58 -3.96
CA GLU A 184 12.23 -17.88 -4.65
C GLU A 184 10.78 -18.21 -5.05
N ASP A 185 9.85 -18.07 -4.09
CA ASP A 185 8.42 -18.28 -4.28
C ASP A 185 7.64 -16.98 -4.15
N PHE A 186 6.36 -17.00 -4.60
CA PHE A 186 5.44 -15.89 -4.40
C PHE A 186 5.31 -15.58 -2.90
N SER A 187 5.54 -14.33 -2.55
CA SER A 187 5.71 -13.89 -1.18
C SER A 187 5.01 -12.57 -0.89
N HIS A 188 5.11 -12.11 0.33
CA HIS A 188 4.64 -10.78 0.73
C HIS A 188 5.28 -9.64 -0.09
N ALA A 189 6.54 -9.79 -0.54
CA ALA A 189 7.18 -8.77 -1.38
C ALA A 189 6.45 -8.62 -2.72
N ASP A 190 6.00 -9.72 -3.33
CA ASP A 190 5.28 -9.70 -4.58
C ASP A 190 3.89 -9.09 -4.43
N ILE A 191 3.22 -9.30 -3.29
CA ILE A 191 1.97 -8.60 -2.94
C ILE A 191 2.19 -7.08 -2.83
N ASN A 192 3.30 -6.66 -2.23
CA ASN A 192 3.66 -5.25 -2.13
C ASN A 192 3.87 -4.65 -3.53
N LEU A 193 4.69 -5.31 -4.37
CA LEU A 193 4.94 -4.87 -5.74
C LEU A 193 3.68 -4.87 -6.59
N MET A 194 2.83 -5.88 -6.47
CA MET A 194 1.53 -5.94 -7.16
C MET A 194 0.70 -4.68 -6.88
N CYS A 195 0.60 -4.27 -5.63
CA CYS A 195 -0.15 -3.06 -5.26
C CYS A 195 0.56 -1.77 -5.70
N CYS A 196 1.90 -1.73 -5.67
CA CYS A 196 2.67 -0.59 -6.15
C CYS A 196 2.52 -0.41 -7.66
N PHE A 197 2.65 -1.49 -8.44
CA PHE A 197 2.55 -1.45 -9.90
C PHE A 197 1.12 -1.12 -10.35
N HIS A 198 0.11 -1.69 -9.70
CA HIS A 198 -1.27 -1.29 -9.94
C HIS A 198 -1.49 0.21 -9.70
N ARG A 199 -0.95 0.76 -8.59
CA ARG A 199 -1.04 2.20 -8.32
C ARG A 199 -0.33 3.04 -9.40
N LEU A 200 0.77 2.56 -9.96
CA LEU A 200 1.42 3.27 -11.08
C LEU A 200 0.53 3.29 -12.34
N GLU A 201 -0.19 2.22 -12.64
CA GLU A 201 -1.17 2.21 -13.74
C GLU A 201 -2.30 3.22 -13.50
N GLU A 202 -2.88 3.24 -12.29
CA GLU A 202 -3.92 4.23 -11.91
C GLU A 202 -3.44 5.68 -12.00
N LEU A 203 -2.16 5.93 -11.78
CA LEU A 203 -1.54 7.25 -11.91
C LEU A 203 -1.15 7.61 -13.36
N GLY A 204 -1.41 6.73 -14.33
CA GLY A 204 -0.99 6.90 -15.71
C GLY A 204 0.52 6.74 -15.94
N LEU A 205 1.22 6.11 -15.00
CA LEU A 205 2.66 5.87 -15.04
C LEU A 205 3.01 4.41 -15.40
N GLY A 206 2.03 3.61 -15.78
CA GLY A 206 2.19 2.18 -16.09
C GLY A 206 3.20 1.90 -17.20
N SER A 207 3.30 2.77 -18.20
CA SER A 207 4.28 2.64 -19.29
C SER A 207 5.75 2.57 -18.84
N ILE A 208 6.04 3.00 -17.61
CA ILE A 208 7.39 2.88 -17.04
C ILE A 208 7.76 1.41 -16.83
N LEU A 209 6.79 0.55 -16.51
CA LEU A 209 7.00 -0.88 -16.28
C LEU A 209 7.27 -1.66 -17.58
N GLU A 210 6.99 -1.07 -18.73
CA GLU A 210 7.14 -1.66 -20.07
C GLU A 210 8.38 -1.13 -20.83
N MET A 211 9.20 -0.29 -20.17
CA MET A 211 10.39 0.27 -20.82
C MET A 211 11.44 -0.81 -21.08
N ASP A 212 12.05 -0.80 -22.27
CA ASP A 212 13.09 -1.77 -22.70
C ASP A 212 14.25 -1.94 -21.71
N LYS A 213 14.52 -0.93 -20.90
CA LYS A 213 15.55 -1.00 -19.86
C LYS A 213 15.19 -1.91 -18.68
N PHE A 214 13.94 -2.32 -18.54
CA PHE A 214 13.44 -3.20 -17.49
C PHE A 214 12.97 -4.53 -18.11
N GLN A 215 13.90 -5.39 -18.46
CA GLN A 215 13.63 -6.60 -19.23
C GLN A 215 12.78 -7.63 -18.49
N ASN A 216 12.90 -7.66 -17.15
CA ASN A 216 12.23 -8.66 -16.31
C ASN A 216 10.91 -8.15 -15.72
N ILE A 217 10.79 -6.83 -15.48
CA ILE A 217 9.61 -6.24 -14.81
C ILE A 217 8.35 -6.44 -15.63
N SER A 218 8.37 -6.24 -16.94
CA SER A 218 7.17 -6.36 -17.79
C SER A 218 6.56 -7.77 -17.69
N SER A 219 7.37 -8.81 -17.90
CA SER A 219 6.92 -10.21 -17.80
C SER A 219 6.48 -10.59 -16.39
N TYR A 220 7.17 -10.08 -15.38
CA TYR A 220 6.81 -10.25 -13.97
C TYR A 220 5.46 -9.59 -13.65
N TRP A 221 5.23 -8.36 -14.12
CA TRP A 221 3.96 -7.65 -13.92
C TRP A 221 2.79 -8.40 -14.56
N GLU A 222 2.95 -8.89 -15.80
CA GLU A 222 1.94 -9.75 -16.42
C GLU A 222 1.65 -11.01 -15.60
N ARG A 223 2.68 -11.65 -15.03
CA ARG A 223 2.51 -12.81 -14.15
C ARG A 223 1.71 -12.46 -12.90
N LEU A 224 1.96 -11.31 -12.28
CA LEU A 224 1.20 -10.85 -11.12
C LEU A 224 -0.25 -10.53 -11.46
N LYS A 225 -0.53 -9.87 -12.61
CA LYS A 225 -1.89 -9.58 -13.08
C LYS A 225 -2.71 -10.83 -13.35
N ASN A 226 -2.08 -11.91 -13.78
CA ASN A 226 -2.74 -13.18 -14.04
C ASN A 226 -3.12 -13.97 -12.77
N ARG A 227 -2.72 -13.53 -11.59
CA ARG A 227 -3.13 -14.18 -10.34
C ARG A 227 -4.60 -13.88 -10.01
N LYS A 228 -5.32 -14.90 -9.55
CA LYS A 228 -6.72 -14.76 -9.11
C LYS A 228 -6.87 -13.69 -8.03
N SER A 229 -5.91 -13.63 -7.11
CA SER A 229 -5.86 -12.66 -6.02
C SER A 229 -5.75 -11.19 -6.49
N TYR A 230 -5.14 -10.92 -7.64
CA TYR A 230 -5.12 -9.59 -8.24
C TYR A 230 -6.54 -9.16 -8.64
N LYS A 231 -7.25 -10.01 -9.37
CA LYS A 231 -8.63 -9.75 -9.79
C LYS A 231 -9.55 -9.58 -8.58
N GLU A 232 -9.54 -10.55 -7.67
CA GLU A 232 -10.47 -10.58 -6.53
C GLU A 232 -10.10 -9.60 -5.41
N GLY A 233 -8.81 -9.39 -5.16
CA GLY A 233 -8.34 -8.53 -4.07
C GLY A 233 -8.11 -7.06 -4.45
N ILE A 234 -8.02 -6.74 -5.76
CA ILE A 234 -7.79 -5.39 -6.26
C ILE A 234 -8.88 -4.97 -7.24
N LEU A 235 -9.00 -5.60 -8.42
CA LEU A 235 -9.86 -5.10 -9.49
C LEU A 235 -11.35 -5.08 -9.11
N ASN A 236 -11.87 -6.12 -8.47
CA ASN A 236 -13.27 -6.18 -8.07
C ASN A 236 -13.68 -5.14 -7.01
N PHE A 237 -12.73 -4.37 -6.47
CA PHE A 237 -13.00 -3.29 -5.51
C PHE A 237 -12.89 -1.89 -6.12
N ASN A 238 -12.43 -1.77 -7.37
CA ASN A 238 -12.36 -0.49 -8.06
C ASN A 238 -13.74 -0.08 -8.63
N ASP A 239 -14.67 -1.03 -8.79
CA ASP A 239 -16.00 -0.81 -9.38
C ASP A 239 -17.04 -0.27 -8.37
N HIS A 240 -16.66 0.06 -7.16
CA HIS A 240 -17.58 0.54 -6.10
C HIS A 240 -17.45 2.05 -5.82
N GLU A 241 -16.81 2.81 -6.70
CA GLU A 241 -16.80 4.27 -6.65
C GLU A 241 -17.92 4.86 -7.54
N GLU A 242 -19.18 4.58 -7.18
CA GLU A 242 -20.34 5.37 -7.60
C GLU A 242 -21.00 6.06 -6.41
#